data_68ede2525920564e6d7072aad200d1e8
#
_entry.id   68ede2525920564e6d7072aad200d1e8
#
_cell.length_a   1.000
_cell.length_b   1.000
_cell.length_c   1.000
_cell.angle_alpha   90.00
_cell.angle_beta   90.00
_cell.angle_gamma   90.00
#
_symmetry.space_group_name_H-M   'P 1'
#
loop_
_entity.id
_entity.type
_entity.pdbx_description
1 polymer ?
#
loop_
_entity_poly.entity_id
_entity_poly.type
_entity_poly.pdbx_seq_one_letter_code
_entity_poly.pdbx_strand_id
1 'polypeptide(L)'
;MDQYFAANAVLSIFCKSYMDLKKELPIRPSEMGVLNIITETPGPHTPNMLAGALRVSKPMITAHLTSLTNKGYITKQPSPEDKRAYYILPTEKAKALVKDAKEDLYWYLEQLENGLGEERFDLLVKLAGEAINILEAAKSKEK
;
A
#
# COMPACT_ATOMS: atom_id res chain seq x y z
N MET A 1 25.90 1.08 -24.10
CA MET A 1 24.96 1.66 -23.11
C MET A 1 25.12 0.87 -21.83
N ASP A 2 25.26 1.58 -20.75
CA ASP A 2 25.38 0.96 -19.42
C ASP A 2 24.12 0.18 -19.08
N GLN A 3 24.29 -1.04 -18.58
CA GLN A 3 23.15 -1.89 -18.17
C GLN A 3 22.30 -1.24 -17.07
N TYR A 4 22.91 -0.45 -16.20
CA TYR A 4 22.17 0.24 -15.15
C TYR A 4 21.32 1.38 -15.71
N PHE A 5 21.76 2.04 -16.76
CA PHE A 5 20.96 3.05 -17.44
C PHE A 5 19.67 2.42 -18.01
N ALA A 6 19.80 1.31 -18.71
CA ALA A 6 18.67 0.60 -19.29
C ALA A 6 17.72 0.08 -18.21
N ALA A 7 18.25 -0.52 -17.15
CA ALA A 7 17.47 -1.02 -16.03
C ALA A 7 16.70 0.12 -15.34
N ASN A 8 17.39 1.24 -15.08
CA ASN A 8 16.75 2.40 -14.47
C ASN A 8 15.58 2.92 -15.31
N ALA A 9 15.78 3.03 -16.63
CA ALA A 9 14.74 3.49 -17.53
C ALA A 9 13.50 2.59 -17.48
N VAL A 10 13.69 1.27 -17.58
CA VAL A 10 12.58 0.31 -17.56
C VAL A 10 11.85 0.33 -16.22
N LEU A 11 12.59 0.27 -15.11
CA LEU A 11 11.99 0.24 -13.77
C LEU A 11 11.27 1.55 -13.45
N SER A 12 11.85 2.69 -13.85
CA SER A 12 11.22 4.00 -13.63
C SER A 12 9.91 4.14 -14.40
N ILE A 13 9.90 3.70 -15.66
CA ILE A 13 8.70 3.74 -16.49
C ILE A 13 7.66 2.77 -15.95
N PHE A 14 8.07 1.57 -15.52
CA PHE A 14 7.16 0.61 -14.91
C PHE A 14 6.50 1.17 -13.65
N CYS A 15 7.28 1.74 -12.75
CA CYS A 15 6.75 2.35 -11.53
C CYS A 15 5.76 3.48 -11.84
N LYS A 16 6.11 4.34 -12.79
CA LYS A 16 5.22 5.43 -13.22
C LYS A 16 3.93 4.87 -13.81
N SER A 17 4.02 3.92 -14.73
CA SER A 17 2.86 3.29 -15.37
C SER A 17 1.95 2.63 -14.36
N TYR A 18 2.54 1.92 -13.38
CA TYR A 18 1.78 1.27 -12.33
C TYR A 18 1.06 2.30 -11.44
N MET A 19 1.74 3.37 -11.06
CA MET A 19 1.13 4.44 -10.25
C MET A 19 0.03 5.17 -11.01
N ASP A 20 0.16 5.33 -12.32
CA ASP A 20 -0.86 5.98 -13.16
C ASP A 20 -2.14 5.15 -13.31
N LEU A 21 -2.08 3.84 -13.02
CA LEU A 21 -3.28 2.98 -13.01
C LEU A 21 -4.23 3.33 -11.87
N LYS A 22 -3.71 3.93 -10.81
CA LYS A 22 -4.51 4.38 -9.69
C LYS A 22 -5.18 5.68 -10.11
N LYS A 23 -6.48 5.61 -10.42
CA LYS A 23 -7.29 6.78 -10.76
C LYS A 23 -7.19 7.85 -9.68
N GLU A 24 -7.55 9.07 -10.01
CA GLU A 24 -7.67 10.13 -9.01
C GLU A 24 -8.59 9.67 -7.89
N LEU A 25 -7.99 9.41 -6.74
CA LEU A 25 -8.71 9.04 -5.54
C LEU A 25 -8.91 10.28 -4.68
N PRO A 26 -9.98 10.34 -3.88
CA PRO A 26 -10.19 11.46 -2.96
C PRO A 26 -9.20 11.49 -1.80
N ILE A 27 -8.29 10.53 -1.75
CA ILE A 27 -7.25 10.40 -0.73
C ILE A 27 -5.90 10.10 -1.39
N ARG A 28 -4.82 10.26 -0.63
CA ARG A 28 -3.46 10.00 -1.12
C ARG A 28 -3.20 8.50 -1.27
N PRO A 29 -2.28 8.09 -2.16
CA PRO A 29 -1.95 6.66 -2.33
C PRO A 29 -1.55 5.95 -1.04
N SER A 30 -0.78 6.60 -0.16
CA SER A 30 -0.38 6.04 1.13
C SER A 30 -1.56 5.89 2.09
N GLU A 31 -2.52 6.82 2.05
CA GLU A 31 -3.77 6.70 2.81
C GLU A 31 -4.62 5.54 2.29
N MET A 32 -4.64 5.36 0.97
CA MET A 32 -5.30 4.21 0.36
C MET A 32 -4.68 2.88 0.82
N GLY A 33 -3.36 2.85 1.00
CA GLY A 33 -2.66 1.70 1.57
C GLY A 33 -3.17 1.32 2.95
N VAL A 34 -3.43 2.30 3.81
CA VAL A 34 -4.04 2.07 5.13
C VAL A 34 -5.42 1.42 4.96
N LEU A 35 -6.27 1.98 4.13
CA LEU A 35 -7.62 1.46 3.92
C LEU A 35 -7.60 0.03 3.35
N ASN A 36 -6.70 -0.25 2.43
CA ASN A 36 -6.56 -1.60 1.88
C ASN A 36 -6.24 -2.62 2.97
N ILE A 37 -5.32 -2.31 3.85
CA ILE A 37 -4.92 -3.23 4.93
C ILE A 37 -6.08 -3.48 5.88
N ILE A 38 -6.73 -2.42 6.36
CA ILE A 38 -7.79 -2.58 7.38
C ILE A 38 -9.07 -3.18 6.83
N THR A 39 -9.30 -3.13 5.51
CA THR A 39 -10.47 -3.76 4.89
C THR A 39 -10.21 -5.18 4.41
N GLU A 40 -8.99 -5.49 3.96
CA GLU A 40 -8.66 -6.76 3.29
C GLU A 40 -7.98 -7.77 4.21
N THR A 41 -7.51 -7.36 5.38
CA THR A 41 -6.84 -8.28 6.32
C THR A 41 -7.58 -8.33 7.66
N PRO A 42 -7.47 -9.47 8.39
CA PRO A 42 -8.09 -9.57 9.71
C PRO A 42 -7.47 -8.60 10.71
N GLY A 43 -8.34 -7.97 11.53
CA GLY A 43 -7.91 -7.14 12.65
C GLY A 43 -7.61 -7.94 13.90
N PRO A 44 -7.33 -7.26 15.02
CA PRO A 44 -7.32 -5.81 15.16
C PRO A 44 -6.12 -5.13 14.53
N HIS A 45 -6.27 -3.87 14.12
CA HIS A 45 -5.22 -3.08 13.50
C HIS A 45 -4.84 -1.91 14.41
N THR A 46 -3.56 -1.77 14.72
CA THR A 46 -3.02 -0.66 15.51
C THR A 46 -2.20 0.26 14.63
N PRO A 47 -1.96 1.52 15.05
CA PRO A 47 -1.07 2.41 14.31
C PRO A 47 0.32 1.83 14.07
N ASN A 48 0.91 1.16 15.06
CA ASN A 48 2.23 0.55 14.91
C ASN A 48 2.24 -0.56 13.86
N MET A 49 1.23 -1.40 13.86
CA MET A 49 1.10 -2.47 12.86
C MET A 49 0.98 -1.88 11.45
N LEU A 50 0.18 -0.83 11.29
CA LEU A 50 0.00 -0.17 10.01
C LEU A 50 1.29 0.52 9.53
N ALA A 51 2.00 1.18 10.43
CA ALA A 51 3.28 1.80 10.10
C ALA A 51 4.29 0.77 9.61
N GLY A 52 4.38 -0.38 10.29
CA GLY A 52 5.24 -1.49 9.90
C GLY A 52 4.85 -2.09 8.56
N ALA A 53 3.58 -2.35 8.34
CA ALA A 53 3.08 -2.94 7.11
C ALA A 53 3.30 -2.02 5.89
N LEU A 54 3.12 -0.71 6.07
CA LEU A 54 3.30 0.28 5.00
C LEU A 54 4.74 0.78 4.90
N ARG A 55 5.59 0.40 5.84
CA ARG A 55 7.01 0.81 5.90
C ARG A 55 7.18 2.32 5.93
N VAL A 56 6.38 2.96 6.77
CA VAL A 56 6.39 4.40 7.01
C VAL A 56 6.74 4.69 8.48
N SER A 57 7.16 5.91 8.74
CA SER A 57 7.47 6.36 10.11
C SER A 57 6.21 6.51 10.96
N LYS A 58 6.39 6.53 12.29
CA LYS A 58 5.29 6.79 13.22
C LYS A 58 4.65 8.16 13.01
N PRO A 59 5.41 9.27 12.82
CA PRO A 59 4.80 10.56 12.50
C PRO A 59 3.98 10.52 11.20
N MET A 60 4.46 9.80 10.20
CA MET A 60 3.75 9.69 8.92
C MET A 60 2.43 8.93 9.07
N ILE A 61 2.44 7.79 9.76
CA ILE A 61 1.19 7.04 9.98
C ILE A 61 0.20 7.86 10.80
N THR A 62 0.66 8.58 11.81
CA THR A 62 -0.19 9.46 12.61
C THR A 62 -0.87 10.52 11.73
N ALA A 63 -0.12 11.14 10.82
CA ALA A 63 -0.67 12.11 9.88
C ALA A 63 -1.73 11.49 8.96
N HIS A 64 -1.47 10.28 8.45
CA HIS A 64 -2.42 9.56 7.61
C HIS A 64 -3.71 9.22 8.37
N LEU A 65 -3.59 8.74 9.60
CA LEU A 65 -4.75 8.39 10.42
C LEU A 65 -5.58 9.61 10.80
N THR A 66 -4.93 10.73 11.10
CA THR A 66 -5.63 11.99 11.37
C THR A 66 -6.41 12.46 10.14
N SER A 67 -5.77 12.45 8.98
CA SER A 67 -6.41 12.83 7.71
C SER A 67 -7.61 11.93 7.40
N LEU A 68 -7.44 10.62 7.51
CA LEU A 68 -8.50 9.65 7.23
C LEU A 68 -9.68 9.76 8.21
N THR A 69 -9.39 10.04 9.47
CA THR A 69 -10.44 10.30 10.47
C THR A 69 -11.25 11.53 10.11
N ASN A 70 -10.57 12.63 9.76
CA ASN A 70 -11.23 13.89 9.39
C ASN A 70 -12.07 13.75 8.12
N LYS A 71 -11.66 12.90 7.20
CA LYS A 71 -12.40 12.65 5.95
C LYS A 71 -13.50 11.59 6.09
N GLY A 72 -13.63 10.98 7.27
CA GLY A 72 -14.71 10.02 7.56
C GLY A 72 -14.46 8.60 7.05
N TYR A 73 -13.21 8.21 6.79
CA TYR A 73 -12.88 6.87 6.31
C TYR A 73 -12.54 5.88 7.41
N ILE A 74 -12.10 6.35 8.55
CA ILE A 74 -11.76 5.48 9.68
C ILE A 74 -12.35 6.01 10.98
N THR A 75 -12.52 5.08 11.92
CA THR A 75 -12.85 5.38 13.32
C THR A 75 -11.82 4.74 14.22
N LYS A 76 -11.70 5.28 15.42
CA LYS A 76 -10.82 4.73 16.45
C LYS A 76 -11.66 4.06 17.52
N GLN A 77 -11.30 2.83 17.86
CA GLN A 77 -11.94 2.10 18.94
C GLN A 77 -10.92 1.91 20.06
N PRO A 78 -11.21 2.36 21.29
CA PRO A 78 -10.31 2.12 22.42
C PRO A 78 -10.07 0.63 22.62
N SER A 79 -8.83 0.24 22.90
CA SER A 79 -8.52 -1.13 23.25
C SER A 79 -9.11 -1.47 24.61
N PRO A 80 -9.82 -2.60 24.77
CA PRO A 80 -10.34 -3.02 26.06
C PRO A 80 -9.24 -3.41 27.05
N GLU A 81 -8.06 -3.76 26.56
CA GLU A 81 -6.94 -4.24 27.37
C GLU A 81 -5.97 -3.15 27.80
N ASP A 82 -5.78 -2.10 26.97
CA ASP A 82 -4.86 -1.01 27.23
C ASP A 82 -5.52 0.32 26.87
N LYS A 83 -5.73 1.16 27.88
CA LYS A 83 -6.34 2.50 27.71
C LYS A 83 -5.54 3.45 26.82
N ARG A 84 -4.26 3.16 26.61
CA ARG A 84 -3.38 3.98 25.77
C ARG A 84 -3.41 3.57 24.31
N ALA A 85 -3.91 2.37 24.04
CA ALA A 85 -3.98 1.82 22.68
C ALA A 85 -5.37 1.99 22.11
N TYR A 86 -5.44 2.04 20.78
CA TYR A 86 -6.70 2.04 20.07
C TYR A 86 -6.56 1.25 18.77
N TYR A 87 -7.69 0.74 18.31
CA TYR A 87 -7.77 0.03 17.05
C TYR A 87 -8.35 0.93 15.97
N ILE A 88 -7.91 0.70 14.74
CA ILE A 88 -8.37 1.43 13.56
C ILE A 88 -9.40 0.58 12.85
N LEU A 89 -10.59 1.14 12.61
CA LEU A 89 -11.68 0.45 11.94
C LEU A 89 -12.08 1.22 10.68
N PRO A 90 -12.38 0.51 9.57
CA PRO A 90 -12.90 1.18 8.38
C PRO A 90 -14.38 1.52 8.54
N THR A 91 -14.79 2.66 7.99
CA THR A 91 -16.20 3.03 7.86
C THR A 91 -16.79 2.40 6.60
N GLU A 92 -18.11 2.45 6.44
CA GLU A 92 -18.76 2.00 5.20
C GLU A 92 -18.29 2.82 4.00
N LYS A 93 -17.99 4.11 4.20
CA LYS A 93 -17.40 4.97 3.17
C LYS A 93 -16.05 4.44 2.69
N ALA A 94 -15.20 3.97 3.62
CA ALA A 94 -13.91 3.38 3.29
C ALA A 94 -14.07 2.08 2.51
N LYS A 95 -14.96 1.21 2.96
CA LYS A 95 -15.22 -0.08 2.29
C LYS A 95 -15.69 0.11 0.85
N ALA A 96 -16.56 1.09 0.62
CA ALA A 96 -17.03 1.40 -0.73
C ALA A 96 -15.90 1.92 -1.62
N LEU A 97 -15.04 2.80 -1.11
CA LEU A 97 -13.91 3.32 -1.86
C LEU A 97 -12.91 2.22 -2.23
N VAL A 98 -12.59 1.35 -1.27
CA VAL A 98 -11.66 0.22 -1.50
C VAL A 98 -12.22 -0.72 -2.55
N LYS A 99 -13.50 -1.05 -2.46
CA LYS A 99 -14.15 -1.94 -3.43
C LYS A 99 -14.05 -1.39 -4.86
N ASP A 100 -14.40 -0.13 -5.05
CA ASP A 100 -14.38 0.51 -6.38
C ASP A 100 -12.96 0.61 -6.93
N ALA A 101 -12.01 1.03 -6.10
CA ALA A 101 -10.61 1.13 -6.51
C ALA A 101 -9.99 -0.23 -6.83
N LYS A 102 -10.36 -1.26 -6.07
CA LYS A 102 -9.90 -2.63 -6.24
C LYS A 102 -10.36 -3.21 -7.57
N GLU A 103 -11.64 -3.04 -7.91
CA GLU A 103 -12.20 -3.53 -9.18
C GLU A 103 -11.43 -2.97 -10.38
N ASP A 104 -11.16 -1.66 -10.38
CA ASP A 104 -10.40 -1.01 -11.43
C ASP A 104 -8.96 -1.53 -11.52
N LEU A 105 -8.28 -1.61 -10.37
CA LEU A 105 -6.88 -2.05 -10.33
C LEU A 105 -6.73 -3.53 -10.74
N TYR A 106 -7.62 -4.36 -10.27
CA TYR A 106 -7.54 -5.80 -10.53
C TYR A 106 -7.74 -6.12 -12.01
N TRP A 107 -8.55 -5.34 -12.71
CA TRP A 107 -8.66 -5.48 -14.16
C TRP A 107 -7.29 -5.31 -14.85
N TYR A 108 -6.51 -4.30 -14.45
CA TYR A 108 -5.17 -4.10 -15.00
C TYR A 108 -4.19 -5.21 -14.61
N LEU A 109 -4.29 -5.71 -13.39
CA LEU A 109 -3.46 -6.84 -12.96
C LEU A 109 -3.78 -8.11 -13.75
N GLU A 110 -5.05 -8.34 -14.04
CA GLU A 110 -5.47 -9.43 -14.92
C GLU A 110 -4.90 -9.27 -16.34
N GLN A 111 -4.90 -8.06 -16.90
CA GLN A 111 -4.30 -7.80 -18.20
C GLN A 111 -2.80 -8.10 -18.19
N LEU A 112 -2.12 -7.73 -17.12
CA LEU A 112 -0.69 -8.00 -16.96
C LEU A 112 -0.42 -9.51 -16.87
N GLU A 113 -1.20 -10.22 -16.06
CA GLU A 113 -1.11 -11.68 -15.94
C GLU A 113 -1.38 -12.38 -17.27
N ASN A 114 -2.44 -11.98 -17.98
CA ASN A 114 -2.80 -12.55 -19.28
C ASN A 114 -1.69 -12.32 -20.31
N GLY A 115 -1.07 -11.14 -20.29
CA GLY A 115 -0.01 -10.83 -21.25
C GLY A 115 1.32 -11.52 -20.95
N LEU A 116 1.68 -11.68 -19.70
CA LEU A 116 2.92 -12.36 -19.28
C LEU A 116 2.77 -13.87 -19.18
N GLY A 117 1.57 -14.35 -18.86
CA GLY A 117 1.32 -15.71 -18.43
C GLY A 117 1.48 -15.84 -16.92
N GLU A 118 0.80 -16.83 -16.34
CA GLU A 118 0.74 -17.03 -14.88
C GLU A 118 2.13 -17.14 -14.23
N GLU A 119 2.99 -17.99 -14.79
CA GLU A 119 4.34 -18.23 -14.23
C GLU A 119 5.19 -16.95 -14.21
N ARG A 120 5.18 -16.20 -15.31
CA ARG A 120 6.00 -14.99 -15.41
C ARG A 120 5.42 -13.85 -14.58
N PHE A 121 4.09 -13.79 -14.46
CA PHE A 121 3.43 -12.84 -13.58
C PHE A 121 3.81 -13.10 -12.12
N ASP A 122 3.73 -14.36 -11.68
CA ASP A 122 4.12 -14.76 -10.32
C ASP A 122 5.59 -14.46 -10.06
N LEU A 123 6.45 -14.69 -11.05
CA LEU A 123 7.87 -14.36 -10.95
C LEU A 123 8.09 -12.86 -10.80
N LEU A 124 7.38 -12.03 -11.56
CA LEU A 124 7.45 -10.57 -11.44
C LEU A 124 7.11 -10.11 -10.02
N VAL A 125 6.01 -10.62 -9.47
CA VAL A 125 5.56 -10.26 -8.11
C VAL A 125 6.58 -10.71 -7.08
N LYS A 126 7.09 -11.94 -7.21
CA LYS A 126 8.11 -12.48 -6.30
C LYS A 126 9.39 -11.65 -6.34
N LEU A 127 9.90 -11.37 -7.54
CA LEU A 127 11.14 -10.59 -7.70
C LEU A 127 10.97 -9.15 -7.20
N ALA A 128 9.82 -8.54 -7.44
CA ALA A 128 9.52 -7.21 -6.90
C ALA A 128 9.56 -7.22 -5.37
N GLY A 129 8.96 -8.23 -4.74
CA GLY A 129 9.00 -8.39 -3.28
C GLY A 129 10.41 -8.54 -2.73
N GLU A 130 11.22 -9.39 -3.36
CA GLU A 130 12.64 -9.55 -2.99
C GLU A 130 13.42 -8.25 -3.17
N ALA A 131 13.19 -7.54 -4.27
CA ALA A 131 13.85 -6.27 -4.58
C ALA A 131 13.54 -5.21 -3.53
N ILE A 132 12.30 -5.13 -3.06
CA ILE A 132 11.90 -4.20 -1.99
C ILE A 132 12.74 -4.44 -0.74
N ASN A 133 12.88 -5.69 -0.32
CA ASN A 133 13.65 -6.05 0.89
C ASN A 133 15.13 -5.69 0.73
N ILE A 134 15.71 -5.94 -0.44
CA ILE A 134 17.10 -5.60 -0.74
C ILE A 134 17.33 -4.09 -0.68
N LEU A 135 16.45 -3.32 -1.29
CA LEU A 135 16.56 -1.86 -1.31
C LEU A 135 16.43 -1.25 0.09
N GLU A 136 15.54 -1.78 0.90
CA GLU A 136 15.37 -1.30 2.28
C GLU A 136 16.57 -1.62 3.14
N ALA A 137 17.14 -2.81 3.00
CA ALA A 137 18.36 -3.17 3.72
C ALA A 137 19.54 -2.27 3.30
N ALA A 138 19.63 -1.93 2.01
CA ALA A 138 20.67 -1.04 1.50
C ALA A 138 20.51 0.39 2.06
N LYS A 139 19.29 0.91 2.10
CA LYS A 139 19.01 2.23 2.69
C LYS A 139 19.40 2.31 4.18
N SER A 140 19.21 1.23 4.92
CA SER A 140 19.58 1.17 6.34
C SER A 140 21.09 1.28 6.54
N LYS A 141 21.91 0.86 5.57
CA LYS A 141 23.37 0.89 5.66
C LYS A 141 24.00 2.23 5.29
N GLU A 142 23.25 3.11 4.64
CA GLU A 142 23.74 4.44 4.25
C GLU A 142 23.82 5.44 5.42
N LYS A 143 23.25 5.09 6.54
CA LYS A 143 23.22 6.00 7.72
C LYS A 143 24.38 5.77 8.67
#